data_9ce6c5457a3ee2bb07dbe5450c70b617
#
_entry.id   9ce6c5457a3ee2bb07dbe5450c70b617
#
_cell.length_a   1.000
_cell.length_b   1.000
_cell.length_c   1.000
_cell.angle_alpha   90.00
_cell.angle_beta   90.00
_cell.angle_gamma   90.00
#
_symmetry.space_group_name_H-M   'P 1'
#
loop_
_entity.id
_entity.type
_entity.pdbx_description
1 polymer ?
#
loop_
_entity_poly.entity_id
_entity_poly.type
_entity_poly.pdbx_seq_one_letter_code
_entity_poly.pdbx_strand_id
1 'polypeptide(L)'
;ESIDASDFETVINKDAYVKTEIQVKIKYFYKRILDLLIQGYYEEALFKLNTLVGVLKTEVFKQVGKSGKGSKIRFLGEYELCHPLNVAVISGLIAKKLEFSTLNVDQVILAGLLHDIGKLKIELTDSEAMLTMNEDEVKDHPVIGYKMIREEFELPEDIAKVALEHHENNDGSGYPKGLSSDYISEYSQIVNVANFYDNLAFNRTHIMVMNNKETLRTMLEVGTKRFSAKMLYSFIHMFNYDDSKSFNDMVL
;
A
#
# COMPACT_ATOMS: atom_id res chain seq x y z
N GLU A 1 -23.45 0.74 20.62
CA GLU A 1 -23.87 1.98 19.96
C GLU A 1 -23.75 1.80 18.46
N SER A 2 -24.86 1.97 17.74
CA SER A 2 -24.93 1.84 16.30
C SER A 2 -24.27 3.06 15.67
N ILE A 3 -23.19 2.84 14.89
CA ILE A 3 -22.60 3.88 14.05
C ILE A 3 -23.62 4.21 12.96
N ASP A 4 -24.09 5.46 12.95
CA ASP A 4 -25.07 5.94 11.98
C ASP A 4 -24.43 6.05 10.59
N ALA A 5 -25.07 5.43 9.60
CA ALA A 5 -24.61 5.46 8.21
C ALA A 5 -24.60 6.85 7.58
N SER A 6 -25.20 7.85 8.24
CA SER A 6 -25.30 9.23 7.76
C SER A 6 -23.99 10.01 7.86
N ASP A 7 -23.04 9.61 8.71
CA ASP A 7 -21.73 10.28 8.83
C ASP A 7 -20.79 9.99 7.65
N PHE A 8 -21.14 9.03 6.79
CA PHE A 8 -20.34 8.63 5.63
C PHE A 8 -20.77 9.26 4.30
N GLU A 9 -21.85 10.02 4.26
CA GLU A 9 -22.41 10.55 2.99
C GLU A 9 -21.72 11.79 2.43
N THR A 10 -20.82 12.45 3.14
CA THR A 10 -20.34 13.78 2.75
C THR A 10 -19.12 13.81 1.82
N VAL A 11 -18.50 12.70 1.49
CA VAL A 11 -17.43 12.65 0.49
C VAL A 11 -17.66 11.50 -0.51
N ILE A 12 -18.75 11.59 -1.25
CA ILE A 12 -18.95 10.73 -2.42
C ILE A 12 -18.06 11.28 -3.54
N ASN A 13 -16.86 10.75 -3.64
CA ASN A 13 -16.05 10.94 -4.84
C ASN A 13 -16.69 10.11 -5.96
N LYS A 14 -17.43 10.77 -6.86
CA LYS A 14 -18.12 10.15 -8.03
C LYS A 14 -17.19 9.34 -8.94
N ASP A 15 -15.90 9.38 -8.66
CA ASP A 15 -14.83 8.75 -9.42
C ASP A 15 -14.25 7.47 -8.79
N ALA A 16 -14.75 7.01 -7.63
CA ALA A 16 -14.27 5.77 -7.01
C ALA A 16 -14.83 4.54 -7.75
N TYR A 17 -13.94 3.71 -8.32
CA TYR A 17 -14.36 2.50 -9.07
C TYR A 17 -14.82 1.35 -8.20
N VAL A 18 -14.41 1.28 -6.94
CA VAL A 18 -14.93 0.28 -6.00
C VAL A 18 -16.24 0.81 -5.45
N LYS A 19 -17.33 0.08 -5.64
CA LYS A 19 -18.65 0.45 -5.09
C LYS A 19 -18.50 0.71 -3.59
N THR A 20 -19.09 1.79 -3.10
CA THR A 20 -19.02 2.22 -1.70
C THR A 20 -19.35 1.09 -0.71
N GLU A 21 -20.36 0.28 -1.00
CA GLU A 21 -20.73 -0.88 -0.19
C GLU A 21 -19.63 -1.93 -0.07
N ILE A 22 -18.86 -2.15 -1.16
CA ILE A 22 -17.74 -3.10 -1.18
C ILE A 22 -16.58 -2.52 -0.38
N GLN A 23 -16.30 -1.23 -0.51
CA GLN A 23 -15.26 -0.56 0.29
C GLN A 23 -15.55 -0.67 1.78
N VAL A 24 -16.77 -0.39 2.21
CA VAL A 24 -17.18 -0.49 3.63
C VAL A 24 -16.97 -1.92 4.15
N LYS A 25 -17.41 -2.94 3.40
CA LYS A 25 -17.23 -4.34 3.78
C LYS A 25 -15.77 -4.74 3.89
N ILE A 26 -14.93 -4.33 2.93
CA ILE A 26 -13.50 -4.64 2.93
C ILE A 26 -12.81 -3.96 4.12
N LYS A 27 -13.07 -2.67 4.37
CA LYS A 27 -12.50 -1.95 5.51
C LYS A 27 -12.91 -2.58 6.85
N TYR A 28 -14.18 -2.90 7.01
CA TYR A 28 -14.66 -3.59 8.21
C TYR A 28 -13.97 -4.94 8.40
N PHE A 29 -13.85 -5.72 7.32
CA PHE A 29 -13.17 -7.01 7.38
C PHE A 29 -11.68 -6.87 7.75
N TYR A 30 -10.99 -5.87 7.17
CA TYR A 30 -9.60 -5.59 7.50
C TYR A 30 -9.43 -5.11 8.95
N LYS A 31 -10.33 -4.26 9.45
CA LYS A 31 -10.34 -3.86 10.87
C LYS A 31 -10.44 -5.09 11.80
N ARG A 32 -11.30 -6.04 11.48
CA ARG A 32 -11.39 -7.29 12.26
C ARG A 32 -10.09 -8.11 12.22
N ILE A 33 -9.35 -8.06 11.13
CA ILE A 33 -8.03 -8.70 11.05
C ILE A 33 -7.04 -8.00 11.98
N LEU A 34 -7.00 -6.67 11.96
CA LEU A 34 -6.14 -5.89 12.87
C LEU A 34 -6.46 -6.18 14.33
N ASP A 35 -7.74 -6.25 14.70
CA ASP A 35 -8.17 -6.62 16.07
C ASP A 35 -7.62 -8.00 16.48
N LEU A 36 -7.63 -8.99 15.57
CA LEU A 36 -7.08 -10.32 15.83
C LEU A 36 -5.55 -10.28 15.99
N LEU A 37 -4.86 -9.50 15.16
CA LEU A 37 -3.39 -9.34 15.26
C LEU A 37 -3.00 -8.69 16.59
N ILE A 38 -3.72 -7.67 17.03
CA ILE A 38 -3.52 -7.00 18.32
C ILE A 38 -3.74 -7.98 19.49
N GLN A 39 -4.71 -8.88 19.38
CA GLN A 39 -5.02 -9.88 20.39
C GLN A 39 -4.10 -11.11 20.35
N GLY A 40 -3.20 -11.21 19.37
CA GLY A 40 -2.29 -12.34 19.21
C GLY A 40 -2.89 -13.59 18.54
N TYR A 41 -4.07 -13.48 17.93
CA TYR A 41 -4.70 -14.59 17.19
C TYR A 41 -4.16 -14.66 15.75
N TYR A 42 -2.88 -14.94 15.62
CA TYR A 42 -2.15 -14.83 14.34
C TYR A 42 -2.64 -15.82 13.27
N GLU A 43 -2.90 -17.08 13.63
CA GLU A 43 -3.40 -18.09 12.67
C GLU A 43 -4.74 -17.66 12.03
N GLU A 44 -5.68 -17.21 12.87
CA GLU A 44 -6.99 -16.74 12.37
C GLU A 44 -6.84 -15.47 11.52
N ALA A 45 -5.99 -14.55 11.95
CA ALA A 45 -5.70 -13.32 11.22
C ALA A 45 -5.11 -13.64 9.83
N LEU A 46 -4.14 -14.56 9.74
CA LEU A 46 -3.54 -14.99 8.48
C LEU A 46 -4.54 -15.68 7.55
N PHE A 47 -5.39 -16.53 8.07
CA PHE A 47 -6.47 -17.12 7.27
C PHE A 47 -7.38 -16.04 6.66
N LYS A 48 -7.74 -15.04 7.45
CA LYS A 48 -8.56 -13.91 6.97
C LYS A 48 -7.80 -12.99 6.02
N LEU A 49 -6.49 -12.77 6.22
CA LEU A 49 -5.65 -12.02 5.28
C LEU A 49 -5.60 -12.68 3.91
N ASN A 50 -5.40 -14.01 3.85
CA ASN A 50 -5.44 -14.74 2.59
C ASN A 50 -6.82 -14.66 1.90
N THR A 51 -7.91 -14.70 2.68
CA THR A 51 -9.26 -14.46 2.18
C THR A 51 -9.38 -13.05 1.60
N LEU A 52 -8.86 -12.04 2.29
CA LEU A 52 -8.87 -10.65 1.83
C LEU A 52 -8.09 -10.46 0.53
N VAL A 53 -6.93 -11.10 0.37
CA VAL A 53 -6.17 -11.11 -0.90
C VAL A 53 -7.06 -11.60 -2.05
N GLY A 54 -7.78 -12.70 -1.87
CA GLY A 54 -8.74 -13.22 -2.85
C GLY A 54 -9.86 -12.23 -3.17
N VAL A 55 -10.42 -11.57 -2.16
CA VAL A 55 -11.46 -10.53 -2.33
C VAL A 55 -10.93 -9.32 -3.10
N LEU A 56 -9.73 -8.81 -2.76
CA LEU A 56 -9.11 -7.69 -3.47
C LEU A 56 -8.88 -8.02 -4.95
N LYS A 57 -8.43 -9.21 -5.26
CA LYS A 57 -8.26 -9.67 -6.65
C LYS A 57 -9.58 -9.76 -7.41
N THR A 58 -10.60 -10.33 -6.80
CA THR A 58 -11.88 -10.57 -7.49
C THR A 58 -12.71 -9.31 -7.62
N GLU A 59 -12.81 -8.50 -6.57
CA GLU A 59 -13.71 -7.35 -6.56
C GLU A 59 -13.05 -6.08 -7.09
N VAL A 60 -11.74 -5.89 -6.83
CA VAL A 60 -11.05 -4.67 -7.21
C VAL A 60 -10.39 -4.80 -8.57
N PHE A 61 -9.60 -5.85 -8.83
CA PHE A 61 -8.88 -6.00 -10.10
C PHE A 61 -9.82 -6.19 -11.31
N LYS A 62 -11.00 -6.84 -11.13
CA LYS A 62 -11.99 -6.94 -12.21
C LYS A 62 -12.55 -5.59 -12.63
N GLN A 63 -12.67 -4.67 -11.69
CA GLN A 63 -13.20 -3.33 -11.98
C GLN A 63 -12.15 -2.48 -12.73
N VAL A 64 -10.86 -2.63 -12.39
CA VAL A 64 -9.75 -1.98 -13.13
C VAL A 64 -9.71 -2.43 -14.58
N GLY A 65 -9.78 -3.75 -14.79
CA GLY A 65 -9.72 -4.32 -16.15
C GLY A 65 -10.85 -3.87 -17.08
N LYS A 66 -12.00 -3.48 -16.53
CA LYS A 66 -13.16 -2.97 -17.30
C LYS A 66 -13.04 -1.49 -17.66
N SER A 67 -12.33 -0.70 -16.86
CA SER A 67 -12.28 0.76 -17.02
C SER A 67 -11.00 1.27 -17.66
N GLY A 68 -9.96 0.45 -17.77
CA GLY A 68 -8.64 0.84 -18.27
C GLY A 68 -7.91 1.91 -17.46
N LYS A 69 -8.47 2.34 -16.32
CA LYS A 69 -7.97 3.47 -15.52
C LYS A 69 -7.58 3.02 -14.12
N GLY A 70 -6.34 2.58 -13.95
CA GLY A 70 -5.77 2.23 -12.64
C GLY A 70 -5.78 3.38 -11.62
N SER A 71 -5.91 4.62 -12.10
CA SER A 71 -5.83 5.86 -11.31
C SER A 71 -6.97 6.10 -10.31
N LYS A 72 -8.02 5.28 -10.32
CA LYS A 72 -9.24 5.57 -9.57
C LYS A 72 -9.54 4.56 -8.46
N ILE A 73 -8.63 3.62 -8.17
CA ILE A 73 -8.87 2.63 -7.12
C ILE A 73 -8.28 3.16 -5.84
N ARG A 74 -9.14 3.65 -4.97
CA ARG A 74 -8.73 4.09 -3.65
C ARG A 74 -9.79 3.76 -2.62
N PHE A 75 -9.34 3.25 -1.50
CA PHE A 75 -10.10 3.24 -0.27
C PHE A 75 -9.95 4.61 0.39
N LEU A 76 -11.05 5.20 0.79
CA LEU A 76 -11.11 6.51 1.45
C LEU A 76 -11.63 6.34 2.88
N GLY A 77 -11.06 7.09 3.83
CA GLY A 77 -11.43 7.07 5.23
C GLY A 77 -10.20 7.04 6.15
N GLU A 78 -10.28 6.41 7.30
CA GLU A 78 -9.20 6.33 8.28
C GLU A 78 -7.91 5.79 7.65
N TYR A 79 -6.81 6.52 7.83
CA TYR A 79 -5.53 6.24 7.17
C TYR A 79 -5.03 4.82 7.48
N GLU A 80 -5.09 4.42 8.74
CA GLU A 80 -4.61 3.14 9.24
C GLU A 80 -5.33 1.94 8.58
N LEU A 81 -6.58 2.16 8.15
CA LEU A 81 -7.36 1.14 7.43
C LEU A 81 -7.18 1.25 5.91
N CYS A 82 -7.11 2.46 5.40
CA CYS A 82 -7.13 2.69 3.95
C CYS A 82 -5.76 2.57 3.31
N HIS A 83 -4.70 3.04 3.98
CA HIS A 83 -3.35 3.02 3.46
C HIS A 83 -2.85 1.60 3.13
N PRO A 84 -2.89 0.61 4.04
CA PRO A 84 -2.44 -0.74 3.70
C PRO A 84 -3.27 -1.39 2.57
N LEU A 85 -4.57 -1.11 2.51
CA LEU A 85 -5.44 -1.59 1.43
C LEU A 85 -5.07 -0.97 0.08
N ASN A 86 -4.81 0.34 0.05
CA ASN A 86 -4.37 1.05 -1.15
C ASN A 86 -3.02 0.53 -1.63
N VAL A 87 -2.04 0.44 -0.73
CA VAL A 87 -0.71 -0.09 -1.03
C VAL A 87 -0.80 -1.50 -1.57
N ALA A 88 -1.57 -2.39 -0.95
CA ALA A 88 -1.75 -3.77 -1.39
C ALA A 88 -2.34 -3.87 -2.80
N VAL A 89 -3.39 -3.09 -3.08
CA VAL A 89 -4.05 -3.08 -4.40
C VAL A 89 -3.11 -2.55 -5.48
N ILE A 90 -2.46 -1.42 -5.24
CA ILE A 90 -1.54 -0.81 -6.20
C ILE A 90 -0.37 -1.77 -6.48
N SER A 91 0.22 -2.33 -5.43
CA SER A 91 1.33 -3.30 -5.55
C SER A 91 0.93 -4.53 -6.37
N GLY A 92 -0.23 -5.10 -6.09
CA GLY A 92 -0.75 -6.24 -6.86
C GLY A 92 -1.01 -5.90 -8.33
N LEU A 93 -1.44 -4.68 -8.65
CA LEU A 93 -1.63 -4.23 -10.03
C LEU A 93 -0.29 -4.04 -10.74
N ILE A 94 0.74 -3.49 -10.07
CA ILE A 94 2.10 -3.40 -10.61
C ILE A 94 2.64 -4.80 -10.90
N ALA A 95 2.54 -5.73 -9.94
CA ALA A 95 3.00 -7.11 -10.10
C ALA A 95 2.30 -7.81 -11.27
N LYS A 96 0.98 -7.62 -11.43
CA LYS A 96 0.22 -8.11 -12.58
C LYS A 96 0.69 -7.49 -13.90
N LYS A 97 0.96 -6.19 -13.93
CA LYS A 97 1.49 -5.49 -15.11
C LYS A 97 2.88 -5.99 -15.50
N LEU A 98 3.67 -6.42 -14.52
CA LEU A 98 4.98 -7.04 -14.70
C LEU A 98 4.91 -8.54 -15.02
N GLU A 99 3.71 -9.07 -15.24
CA GLU A 99 3.46 -10.48 -15.59
C GLU A 99 3.95 -11.49 -14.54
N PHE A 100 3.92 -11.12 -13.27
CA PHE A 100 4.21 -12.03 -12.18
C PHE A 100 3.20 -13.20 -12.18
N SER A 101 3.64 -14.38 -11.74
CA SER A 101 2.74 -15.51 -11.54
C SER A 101 1.60 -15.16 -10.57
N THR A 102 0.49 -15.87 -10.69
CA THR A 102 -0.67 -15.63 -9.80
C THR A 102 -0.29 -15.73 -8.33
N LEU A 103 0.56 -16.70 -7.98
CA LEU A 103 1.06 -16.88 -6.61
C LEU A 103 1.90 -15.68 -6.15
N ASN A 104 2.79 -15.18 -7.00
CA ASN A 104 3.62 -14.02 -6.66
C ASN A 104 2.79 -12.74 -6.54
N VAL A 105 1.74 -12.56 -7.35
CA VAL A 105 0.79 -11.45 -7.19
C VAL A 105 0.10 -11.52 -5.84
N ASP A 106 -0.34 -12.71 -5.40
CA ASP A 106 -0.97 -12.89 -4.09
C ASP A 106 -0.01 -12.55 -2.95
N GLN A 107 1.23 -12.97 -3.05
CA GLN A 107 2.28 -12.66 -2.08
C GLN A 107 2.60 -11.16 -2.01
N VAL A 108 2.66 -10.47 -3.15
CA VAL A 108 2.87 -9.01 -3.21
C VAL A 108 1.70 -8.26 -2.58
N ILE A 109 0.45 -8.69 -2.81
CA ILE A 109 -0.73 -8.09 -2.17
C ILE A 109 -0.67 -8.29 -0.66
N LEU A 110 -0.37 -9.52 -0.21
CA LEU A 110 -0.24 -9.83 1.22
C LEU A 110 0.89 -9.01 1.86
N ALA A 111 2.04 -8.91 1.20
CA ALA A 111 3.15 -8.09 1.66
C ALA A 111 2.78 -6.60 1.77
N GLY A 112 2.01 -6.07 0.80
CA GLY A 112 1.48 -4.72 0.86
C GLY A 112 0.50 -4.49 2.01
N LEU A 113 -0.33 -5.49 2.39
CA LEU A 113 -1.19 -5.41 3.57
C LEU A 113 -0.39 -5.40 4.88
N LEU A 114 0.80 -6.02 4.90
CA LEU A 114 1.62 -6.23 6.08
C LEU A 114 2.85 -5.31 6.16
N HIS A 115 3.10 -4.44 5.17
CA HIS A 115 4.36 -3.66 5.11
C HIS A 115 4.62 -2.82 6.37
N ASP A 116 3.58 -2.29 6.95
CA ASP A 116 3.59 -1.43 8.14
C ASP A 116 3.21 -2.15 9.45
N ILE A 117 3.12 -3.49 9.46
CA ILE A 117 2.62 -4.27 10.60
C ILE A 117 3.39 -4.03 11.89
N GLY A 118 4.67 -3.68 11.79
CA GLY A 118 5.50 -3.37 12.94
C GLY A 118 5.03 -2.16 13.74
N LYS A 119 4.25 -1.26 13.13
CA LYS A 119 3.65 -0.11 13.81
C LYS A 119 2.66 -0.54 14.89
N LEU A 120 1.91 -1.62 14.67
CA LEU A 120 0.97 -2.14 15.69
C LEU A 120 1.67 -2.49 17.01
N LYS A 121 2.91 -2.99 16.94
CA LYS A 121 3.65 -3.35 18.16
C LYS A 121 4.20 -2.13 18.89
N ILE A 122 4.54 -1.07 18.18
CA ILE A 122 4.96 0.22 18.74
C ILE A 122 3.76 0.88 19.43
N GLU A 123 2.60 0.90 18.79
CA GLU A 123 1.35 1.47 19.34
C GLU A 123 0.89 0.78 20.62
N LEU A 124 1.06 -0.55 20.72
CA LEU A 124 0.70 -1.31 21.92
C LEU A 124 1.61 -1.04 23.13
N THR A 125 2.85 -0.57 22.89
CA THR A 125 3.81 -0.27 23.95
C THR A 125 3.77 1.19 24.41
N ASP A 126 3.28 2.11 23.58
CA ASP A 126 3.24 3.54 23.88
C ASP A 126 2.06 4.24 23.18
N SER A 127 0.88 4.14 23.79
CA SER A 127 -0.38 4.70 23.27
C SER A 127 -0.43 6.25 23.25
N GLU A 128 0.41 6.94 24.05
CA GLU A 128 0.50 8.41 24.03
C GLU A 128 1.41 8.91 22.91
N ALA A 129 2.41 8.12 22.53
CA ALA A 129 3.30 8.44 21.41
C ALA A 129 2.57 8.48 20.06
N MET A 130 1.48 7.71 19.89
CA MET A 130 0.75 7.58 18.63
C MET A 130 0.22 8.92 18.08
N LEU A 131 -0.22 9.83 18.93
CA LEU A 131 -0.75 11.14 18.52
C LEU A 131 0.34 12.16 18.16
N THR A 132 1.58 11.90 18.55
CA THR A 132 2.72 12.81 18.42
C THR A 132 3.89 12.22 17.63
N MET A 133 3.83 10.92 17.28
CA MET A 133 4.92 10.22 16.58
C MET A 133 5.36 10.94 15.31
N ASN A 134 6.58 11.44 15.34
CA ASN A 134 7.29 11.85 14.16
C ASN A 134 7.90 10.62 13.44
N GLU A 135 8.36 10.78 12.19
CA GLU A 135 8.92 9.68 11.41
C GLU A 135 10.14 9.02 12.10
N ASP A 136 10.86 9.73 12.97
CA ASP A 136 12.04 9.20 13.67
C ASP A 136 11.66 8.20 14.77
N GLU A 137 10.54 8.39 15.44
CA GLU A 137 10.06 7.51 16.50
C GLU A 137 9.53 6.17 15.98
N VAL A 138 9.15 6.12 14.73
CA VAL A 138 8.64 4.90 14.06
C VAL A 138 9.69 4.21 13.18
N LYS A 139 10.93 4.67 13.16
CA LYS A 139 12.00 4.11 12.29
C LYS A 139 12.31 2.64 12.51
N ASP A 140 11.93 2.09 13.65
CA ASP A 140 12.15 0.68 13.97
C ASP A 140 11.04 -0.26 13.44
N HIS A 141 9.88 0.29 12.96
CA HIS A 141 8.78 -0.55 12.49
C HIS A 141 9.17 -1.52 11.36
N PRO A 142 10.12 -1.21 10.44
CA PRO A 142 10.51 -2.16 9.42
C PRO A 142 11.18 -3.41 10.01
N VAL A 143 12.05 -3.22 10.99
CA VAL A 143 12.75 -4.33 11.66
C VAL A 143 11.79 -5.14 12.52
N ILE A 144 10.90 -4.47 13.24
CA ILE A 144 9.86 -5.11 14.06
C ILE A 144 8.91 -5.91 13.16
N GLY A 145 8.42 -5.31 12.08
CA GLY A 145 7.53 -5.96 11.12
C GLY A 145 8.14 -7.18 10.47
N TYR A 146 9.41 -7.10 10.07
CA TYR A 146 10.14 -8.25 9.54
C TYR A 146 10.16 -9.41 10.53
N LYS A 147 10.49 -9.16 11.80
CA LYS A 147 10.52 -10.18 12.85
C LYS A 147 9.13 -10.79 13.07
N MET A 148 8.09 -9.96 13.16
CA MET A 148 6.72 -10.45 13.31
C MET A 148 6.33 -11.40 12.17
N ILE A 149 6.61 -11.02 10.93
CA ILE A 149 6.25 -11.81 9.75
C ILE A 149 7.03 -13.13 9.73
N ARG A 150 8.31 -13.13 10.13
CA ARG A 150 9.16 -14.35 10.13
C ARG A 150 8.94 -15.26 11.32
N GLU A 151 8.83 -14.69 12.51
CA GLU A 151 8.87 -15.45 13.77
C GLU A 151 7.47 -15.75 14.32
N GLU A 152 6.52 -14.81 14.14
CA GLU A 152 5.16 -14.95 14.68
C GLU A 152 4.17 -15.46 13.63
N PHE A 153 4.34 -15.07 12.35
CA PHE A 153 3.45 -15.47 11.25
C PHE A 153 4.02 -16.61 10.39
N GLU A 154 5.30 -16.92 10.53
CA GLU A 154 6.00 -17.97 9.78
C GLU A 154 5.84 -17.85 8.25
N LEU A 155 5.68 -16.62 7.75
CA LEU A 155 5.52 -16.36 6.32
C LEU A 155 6.87 -16.39 5.57
N PRO A 156 6.82 -16.58 4.23
CA PRO A 156 8.01 -16.60 3.38
C PRO A 156 8.88 -15.34 3.52
N GLU A 157 10.19 -15.53 3.34
CA GLU A 157 11.21 -14.48 3.43
C GLU A 157 10.91 -13.28 2.52
N ASP A 158 10.43 -13.54 1.29
CA ASP A 158 10.13 -12.46 0.32
C ASP A 158 9.01 -11.53 0.79
N ILE A 159 8.03 -12.04 1.57
CA ILE A 159 6.98 -11.22 2.18
C ILE A 159 7.56 -10.41 3.34
N ALA A 160 8.38 -11.03 4.20
CA ALA A 160 8.98 -10.36 5.34
C ALA A 160 9.95 -9.25 4.93
N LYS A 161 10.75 -9.47 3.87
CA LYS A 161 11.64 -8.46 3.32
C LYS A 161 10.90 -7.18 2.95
N VAL A 162 9.66 -7.25 2.50
CA VAL A 162 8.89 -6.04 2.19
C VAL A 162 8.72 -5.15 3.41
N ALA A 163 8.39 -5.72 4.58
CA ALA A 163 8.30 -4.92 5.80
C ALA A 163 9.64 -4.28 6.15
N LEU A 164 10.78 -4.98 5.92
CA LEU A 164 12.11 -4.49 6.24
C LEU A 164 12.60 -3.41 5.26
N GLU A 165 12.26 -3.52 3.97
CA GLU A 165 12.95 -2.82 2.88
C GLU A 165 12.09 -1.74 2.19
N HIS A 166 10.79 -1.59 2.53
CA HIS A 166 9.90 -0.68 1.82
C HIS A 166 10.24 0.83 1.96
N HIS A 167 11.16 1.16 2.84
CA HIS A 167 11.76 2.49 2.98
C HIS A 167 13.16 2.61 2.39
N GLU A 168 13.70 1.54 1.80
CA GLU A 168 14.97 1.62 1.11
C GLU A 168 14.83 2.39 -0.22
N ASN A 169 15.86 3.14 -0.58
CA ASN A 169 15.91 3.88 -1.83
C ASN A 169 16.94 3.27 -2.78
N ASN A 170 16.68 3.37 -4.06
CA ASN A 170 17.50 2.77 -5.11
C ASN A 170 18.99 3.23 -5.06
N ASP A 171 19.24 4.44 -4.57
CA ASP A 171 20.57 5.04 -4.40
C ASP A 171 21.23 4.73 -3.05
N GLY A 172 20.61 3.94 -2.19
CA GLY A 172 21.11 3.57 -0.86
C GLY A 172 20.87 4.63 0.23
N SER A 173 20.14 5.71 -0.05
CA SER A 173 19.81 6.76 0.92
C SER A 173 18.65 6.41 1.85
N GLY A 174 18.05 5.23 1.68
CA GLY A 174 16.92 4.74 2.48
C GLY A 174 17.31 4.14 3.82
N TYR A 175 16.37 3.52 4.48
CA TYR A 175 16.57 2.85 5.77
C TYR A 175 15.75 1.54 5.84
N PRO A 176 16.04 0.61 6.77
CA PRO A 176 17.01 0.68 7.89
C PRO A 176 18.44 0.29 7.53
N LYS A 177 18.70 -0.31 6.36
CA LYS A 177 20.00 -0.88 6.00
C LYS A 177 20.78 -0.03 4.98
N GLY A 178 20.15 0.93 4.32
CA GLY A 178 20.76 1.69 3.23
C GLY A 178 21.08 0.82 2.02
N LEU A 179 20.19 -0.10 1.64
CA LEU A 179 20.39 -1.00 0.52
C LEU A 179 20.26 -0.23 -0.80
N SER A 180 21.17 -0.51 -1.75
CA SER A 180 21.02 -0.05 -3.12
C SER A 180 20.18 -1.01 -3.96
N SER A 181 19.76 -0.56 -5.14
CA SER A 181 18.84 -1.23 -6.08
C SER A 181 18.98 -2.76 -6.16
N ASP A 182 20.20 -3.26 -6.35
CA ASP A 182 20.47 -4.68 -6.60
C ASP A 182 20.24 -5.57 -5.37
N TYR A 183 20.17 -4.95 -4.18
CA TYR A 183 19.99 -5.63 -2.91
C TYR A 183 18.58 -5.52 -2.35
N ILE A 184 17.73 -4.68 -2.95
CA ILE A 184 16.32 -4.53 -2.58
C ILE A 184 15.49 -5.57 -3.33
N SER A 185 14.69 -6.35 -2.63
CA SER A 185 13.85 -7.37 -3.26
C SER A 185 12.85 -6.77 -4.25
N GLU A 186 12.49 -7.50 -5.31
CA GLU A 186 11.52 -7.00 -6.30
C GLU A 186 10.16 -6.66 -5.66
N TYR A 187 9.71 -7.44 -4.67
CA TYR A 187 8.46 -7.15 -3.94
C TYR A 187 8.57 -5.84 -3.16
N SER A 188 9.71 -5.61 -2.50
CA SER A 188 9.97 -4.38 -1.76
C SER A 188 10.01 -3.16 -2.68
N GLN A 189 10.63 -3.29 -3.85
CA GLN A 189 10.65 -2.21 -4.86
C GLN A 189 9.24 -1.87 -5.36
N ILE A 190 8.38 -2.87 -5.58
CA ILE A 190 6.97 -2.66 -5.97
C ILE A 190 6.22 -1.94 -4.87
N VAL A 191 6.33 -2.42 -3.63
CA VAL A 191 5.61 -1.84 -2.49
C VAL A 191 6.11 -0.43 -2.16
N ASN A 192 7.41 -0.14 -2.32
CA ASN A 192 7.95 1.21 -2.17
C ASN A 192 7.28 2.21 -3.12
N VAL A 193 7.10 1.86 -4.40
CA VAL A 193 6.40 2.72 -5.37
C VAL A 193 4.95 2.98 -4.94
N ALA A 194 4.24 1.93 -4.53
CA ALA A 194 2.85 2.01 -4.11
C ALA A 194 2.68 2.84 -2.83
N ASN A 195 3.55 2.60 -1.83
CA ASN A 195 3.58 3.30 -0.55
C ASN A 195 3.85 4.80 -0.74
N PHE A 196 4.86 5.15 -1.53
CA PHE A 196 5.20 6.54 -1.80
C PHE A 196 4.07 7.28 -2.53
N TYR A 197 3.45 6.63 -3.52
CA TYR A 197 2.31 7.21 -4.22
C TYR A 197 1.14 7.47 -3.28
N ASP A 198 0.77 6.51 -2.44
CA ASP A 198 -0.37 6.69 -1.53
C ASP A 198 -0.08 7.79 -0.50
N ASN A 199 1.13 7.84 0.05
CA ASN A 199 1.56 8.88 1.00
C ASN A 199 1.59 10.29 0.40
N LEU A 200 1.94 10.44 -0.88
CA LEU A 200 1.87 11.75 -1.56
C LEU A 200 0.44 12.18 -1.84
N ALA A 201 -0.39 11.24 -2.24
CA ALA A 201 -1.77 11.54 -2.61
C ALA A 201 -2.68 11.79 -1.42
N PHE A 202 -2.38 11.18 -0.27
CA PHE A 202 -3.11 11.33 0.99
C PHE A 202 -2.15 11.59 2.13
N ASN A 203 -2.43 12.62 2.93
CA ASN A 203 -1.78 12.75 4.21
C ASN A 203 -2.50 11.91 5.27
N ARG A 204 -1.88 11.81 6.46
CA ARG A 204 -2.45 11.08 7.62
C ARG A 204 -3.80 11.67 8.11
N THR A 205 -4.17 12.87 7.66
CA THR A 205 -5.42 13.54 8.04
C THR A 205 -6.54 13.36 7.03
N HIS A 206 -6.40 12.41 6.07
CA HIS A 206 -7.40 12.07 5.03
C HIS A 206 -7.75 13.17 4.03
N ILE A 207 -7.01 14.26 4.03
CA ILE A 207 -7.18 15.30 3.01
C ILE A 207 -6.33 14.89 1.80
N MET A 208 -6.94 14.83 0.63
CA MET A 208 -6.21 14.67 -0.62
C MET A 208 -5.28 15.87 -0.79
N VAL A 209 -3.97 15.63 -0.67
CA VAL A 209 -2.95 16.67 -0.69
C VAL A 209 -2.54 16.99 -2.12
N MET A 210 -2.44 15.96 -2.96
CA MET A 210 -2.04 16.08 -4.35
C MET A 210 -3.01 15.34 -5.25
N ASN A 211 -3.39 15.97 -6.37
CA ASN A 211 -4.10 15.26 -7.42
C ASN A 211 -3.16 14.27 -8.14
N ASN A 212 -3.72 13.36 -8.93
CA ASN A 212 -2.93 12.32 -9.60
C ASN A 212 -1.80 12.87 -10.46
N LYS A 213 -2.03 14.00 -11.17
CA LYS A 213 -1.02 14.61 -12.05
C LYS A 213 0.18 15.14 -11.24
N GLU A 214 -0.09 15.85 -10.16
CA GLU A 214 0.93 16.39 -9.25
C GLU A 214 1.72 15.24 -8.60
N THR A 215 1.02 14.23 -8.10
CA THR A 215 1.65 13.04 -7.49
C THR A 215 2.61 12.35 -8.45
N LEU A 216 2.15 12.09 -9.70
CA LEU A 216 3.00 11.43 -10.70
C LEU A 216 4.19 12.30 -11.12
N ARG A 217 4.00 13.62 -11.21
CA ARG A 217 5.09 14.55 -11.49
C ARG A 217 6.15 14.48 -10.38
N THR A 218 5.76 14.55 -9.13
CA THR A 218 6.68 14.42 -7.99
C THR A 218 7.41 13.08 -8.01
N MET A 219 6.72 11.98 -8.32
CA MET A 219 7.36 10.66 -8.45
C MET A 219 8.41 10.62 -9.57
N LEU A 220 8.14 11.28 -10.70
CA LEU A 220 9.10 11.39 -11.81
C LEU A 220 10.30 12.30 -11.46
N GLU A 221 10.09 13.38 -10.71
CA GLU A 221 11.16 14.27 -10.24
C GLU A 221 12.11 13.54 -9.28
N VAL A 222 11.59 12.74 -8.37
CA VAL A 222 12.40 11.86 -7.49
C VAL A 222 13.09 10.76 -8.30
N GLY A 223 12.38 10.18 -9.26
CA GLY A 223 12.87 9.30 -10.30
C GLY A 223 13.63 8.08 -9.81
N THR A 224 14.69 7.75 -10.55
CA THR A 224 15.49 6.53 -10.33
C THR A 224 16.43 6.62 -9.13
N LYS A 225 16.55 7.76 -8.46
CA LYS A 225 17.24 7.84 -7.18
C LYS A 225 16.51 7.03 -6.11
N ARG A 226 15.17 7.09 -6.13
CA ARG A 226 14.34 6.38 -5.17
C ARG A 226 13.86 5.03 -5.68
N PHE A 227 13.47 4.94 -6.95
CA PHE A 227 12.77 3.77 -7.50
C PHE A 227 13.57 3.05 -8.56
N SER A 228 13.39 1.75 -8.67
CA SER A 228 13.76 1.03 -9.89
C SER A 228 12.97 1.58 -11.08
N ALA A 229 13.65 1.88 -12.19
CA ALA A 229 13.02 2.37 -13.41
C ALA A 229 11.90 1.42 -13.89
N LYS A 230 12.14 0.11 -13.84
CA LYS A 230 11.18 -0.93 -14.19
C LYS A 230 9.87 -0.78 -13.40
N MET A 231 9.95 -0.60 -12.08
CA MET A 231 8.77 -0.50 -11.21
C MET A 231 8.05 0.83 -11.38
N LEU A 232 8.80 1.94 -11.42
CA LEU A 232 8.26 3.28 -11.60
C LEU A 232 7.49 3.42 -12.92
N TYR A 233 8.09 3.04 -14.05
CA TYR A 233 7.43 3.14 -15.35
C TYR A 233 6.25 2.19 -15.48
N SER A 234 6.34 0.96 -14.93
CA SER A 234 5.20 0.05 -14.92
C SER A 234 4.02 0.64 -14.15
N PHE A 235 4.26 1.34 -13.05
CA PHE A 235 3.24 2.05 -12.30
C PHE A 235 2.66 3.23 -13.08
N ILE A 236 3.49 4.11 -13.65
CA ILE A 236 3.04 5.29 -14.40
C ILE A 236 2.17 4.90 -15.59
N HIS A 237 2.53 3.83 -16.30
CA HIS A 237 1.74 3.31 -17.43
C HIS A 237 0.38 2.73 -17.04
N MET A 238 0.07 2.55 -15.75
CA MET A 238 -1.29 2.19 -15.32
C MET A 238 -2.26 3.39 -15.31
N PHE A 239 -1.73 4.60 -15.34
CA PHE A 239 -2.53 5.80 -15.52
C PHE A 239 -2.59 6.05 -17.02
N ASN A 240 -3.71 5.71 -17.69
CA ASN A 240 -3.91 6.00 -19.10
C ASN A 240 -3.80 7.51 -19.34
N TYR A 241 -2.61 7.96 -19.68
CA TYR A 241 -2.44 9.21 -20.38
C TYR A 241 -2.89 8.98 -21.84
N ASP A 242 -3.62 9.93 -22.37
CA ASP A 242 -4.00 9.95 -23.77
C ASP A 242 -2.72 9.80 -24.62
N ASP A 243 -2.58 8.67 -25.32
CA ASP A 243 -1.38 8.35 -26.12
C ASP A 243 -1.08 9.41 -27.22
N SER A 244 -2.00 10.38 -27.39
CA SER A 244 -1.83 11.52 -28.30
C SER A 244 -0.89 12.63 -27.76
N LYS A 245 -0.52 12.60 -26.47
CA LYS A 245 0.38 13.59 -25.86
C LYS A 245 1.74 12.96 -25.54
N SER A 246 2.80 13.58 -26.09
CA SER A 246 4.16 13.13 -25.84
C SER A 246 4.53 13.25 -24.34
N PHE A 247 5.49 12.43 -23.90
CA PHE A 247 6.02 12.48 -22.51
C PHE A 247 6.46 13.90 -22.12
N ASN A 248 6.96 14.69 -23.09
CA ASN A 248 7.37 16.08 -22.87
C ASN A 248 6.19 17.02 -22.56
N ASP A 249 4.98 16.71 -23.05
CA ASP A 249 3.78 17.50 -22.77
C ASP A 249 3.21 17.26 -21.36
N MET A 250 3.71 16.25 -20.65
CA MET A 250 3.29 15.90 -19.30
C MET A 250 4.14 16.59 -18.22
N VAL A 251 5.32 17.07 -18.57
CA VAL A 251 6.31 17.67 -17.66
C VAL A 251 6.26 19.22 -17.71
N LEU A 252 5.59 19.81 -18.69
CA LEU A 252 5.31 21.23 -18.83
C LEU A 252 3.89 21.53 -18.35
#